data_f4baa945d16a515f01439d4bf3f12146
#
_entry.id   f4baa945d16a515f01439d4bf3f12146
#
_cell.length_a   1.000
_cell.length_b   1.000
_cell.length_c   1.000
_cell.angle_alpha   90.00
_cell.angle_beta   90.00
_cell.angle_gamma   90.00
#
_symmetry.space_group_name_H-M   'P 1'
#
loop_
_entity.id
_entity.type
_entity.pdbx_description
1 polymer ?
#
loop_
_entity_poly.entity_id
_entity_poly.type
_entity_poly.pdbx_seq_one_letter_code
_entity_poly.pdbx_strand_id
1 'polypeptide(L)'
;ILVRISSEGGSVFDALAIRAALVAHPAKVRVRVEGLAASAATLVMLAADPGELEVMRGAMLMVHSPWQLAAGDAESLREAAAVLDQVE
;
A
#
# COMPACT_ATOMS: atom_id res chain seq x y z
N ILE A 1 -15.09 2.25 -5.79
CA ILE A 1 -14.17 1.17 -6.17
C ILE A 1 -13.84 0.35 -4.94
N LEU A 2 -13.90 -0.96 -5.08
CA LEU A 2 -13.43 -1.86 -4.04
C LEU A 2 -12.15 -2.56 -4.53
N VAL A 3 -11.06 -2.33 -3.83
CA VAL A 3 -9.78 -3.00 -4.08
C VAL A 3 -9.63 -4.11 -3.06
N ARG A 4 -9.57 -5.34 -3.52
CA ARG A 4 -9.38 -6.50 -2.65
C ARG A 4 -7.93 -6.93 -2.73
N ILE A 5 -7.28 -7.03 -1.58
CA ILE A 5 -5.84 -7.31 -1.52
C ILE A 5 -5.59 -8.64 -0.82
N SER A 6 -4.81 -9.50 -1.47
CA SER A 6 -4.14 -10.62 -0.85
C SER A 6 -2.84 -10.81 -1.63
N SER A 7 -1.74 -10.25 -1.12
CA SER A 7 -0.50 -10.15 -1.87
C SER A 7 0.71 -10.09 -0.93
N GLU A 8 1.74 -10.81 -1.28
CA GLU A 8 3.03 -10.75 -0.59
C GLU A 8 3.91 -9.59 -1.05
N GLY A 9 3.45 -8.80 -2.03
CA GLY A 9 4.16 -7.63 -2.48
C GLY A 9 4.74 -7.78 -3.87
N GLY A 10 5.81 -7.07 -4.12
CA GLY A 10 6.47 -7.02 -5.40
C GLY A 10 7.20 -5.70 -5.59
N SER A 11 7.12 -5.13 -6.78
CA SER A 11 7.82 -3.89 -7.10
C SER A 11 7.22 -2.70 -6.36
N VAL A 12 8.07 -1.96 -5.66
CA VAL A 12 7.68 -0.71 -4.99
C VAL A 12 7.23 0.32 -6.02
N PHE A 13 7.92 0.40 -7.14
CA PHE A 13 7.55 1.37 -8.18
C PHE A 13 6.17 1.09 -8.77
N ASP A 14 5.87 -0.18 -9.02
CA ASP A 14 4.55 -0.57 -9.51
C ASP A 14 3.46 -0.26 -8.47
N ALA A 15 3.75 -0.54 -7.21
CA ALA A 15 2.80 -0.27 -6.13
C ALA A 15 2.52 1.23 -6.00
N LEU A 16 3.53 2.07 -6.12
CA LEU A 16 3.36 3.52 -6.07
C LEU A 16 2.56 4.03 -7.27
N ALA A 17 2.76 3.46 -8.45
CA ALA A 17 1.98 3.80 -9.64
C ALA A 17 0.50 3.42 -9.48
N ILE A 18 0.23 2.24 -8.94
CA ILE A 18 -1.13 1.78 -8.65
C ILE A 18 -1.79 2.71 -7.63
N ARG A 19 -1.07 3.02 -6.55
CA ARG A 19 -1.58 3.93 -5.53
C ARG A 19 -1.93 5.29 -6.12
N ALA A 20 -1.05 5.84 -6.95
CA ALA A 20 -1.27 7.14 -7.58
C ALA A 20 -2.53 7.13 -8.47
N ALA A 21 -2.72 6.06 -9.23
CA ALA A 21 -3.89 5.92 -10.08
C ALA A 21 -5.18 5.85 -9.27
N LEU A 22 -5.18 5.13 -8.15
CA LEU A 22 -6.34 5.00 -7.28
C LEU A 22 -6.65 6.32 -6.58
N VAL A 23 -5.63 7.01 -6.08
CA VAL A 23 -5.81 8.29 -5.39
C VAL A 23 -6.36 9.36 -6.35
N ALA A 24 -5.94 9.31 -7.62
CA ALA A 24 -6.42 10.26 -8.63
C ALA A 24 -7.83 9.93 -9.15
N HIS A 25 -8.36 8.76 -8.87
CA HIS A 25 -9.67 8.35 -9.36
C HIS A 25 -10.78 9.15 -8.66
N PRO A 26 -11.81 9.61 -9.38
CA PRO A 26 -12.89 10.43 -8.79
C PRO A 26 -13.83 9.63 -7.88
N ALA A 27 -13.94 8.33 -8.05
CA ALA A 27 -14.80 7.50 -7.20
C ALA A 27 -14.14 7.26 -5.85
N LYS A 28 -14.96 7.00 -4.83
CA LYS A 28 -14.47 6.59 -3.51
C LYS A 28 -13.71 5.26 -3.63
N VAL A 29 -12.56 5.18 -3.01
CA VAL A 29 -11.73 3.98 -3.00
C VAL A 29 -11.85 3.30 -1.64
N ARG A 30 -12.36 2.08 -1.65
CA ARG A 30 -12.40 1.19 -0.49
C ARG A 30 -11.37 0.10 -0.70
N VAL A 31 -10.67 -0.23 0.35
CA VAL A 31 -9.67 -1.31 0.30
C VAL A 31 -10.02 -2.35 1.34
N ARG A 32 -10.03 -3.62 0.92
CA ARG A 32 -10.24 -4.75 1.82
C ARG A 32 -9.03 -5.68 1.74
N VAL A 33 -8.35 -5.85 2.86
CA VAL A 33 -7.28 -6.83 2.95
C VAL A 33 -7.91 -8.16 3.36
N GLU A 34 -7.85 -9.16 2.47
CA GLU A 34 -8.54 -10.43 2.66
C GLU A 34 -7.67 -11.54 3.24
N GLY A 35 -6.41 -11.58 2.89
CA GLY A 35 -5.49 -12.58 3.42
C GLY A 35 -4.21 -11.95 3.92
N LEU A 36 -3.45 -11.35 3.02
CA LEU A 36 -2.15 -10.78 3.33
C LEU A 36 -1.95 -9.48 2.56
N ALA A 37 -1.43 -8.47 3.22
CA ALA A 37 -0.84 -7.33 2.53
C ALA A 37 0.55 -7.14 3.11
N ALA A 38 1.56 -7.46 2.31
CA ALA A 38 2.94 -7.43 2.74
C ALA A 38 3.78 -6.59 1.79
N SER A 39 4.79 -5.94 2.34
CA SER A 39 5.78 -5.21 1.56
C SER A 39 5.11 -4.16 0.65
N ALA A 40 5.36 -4.20 -0.66
CA ALA A 40 4.80 -3.22 -1.60
C ALA A 40 3.26 -3.21 -1.63
N ALA A 41 2.60 -4.31 -1.28
CA ALA A 41 1.14 -4.36 -1.24
C ALA A 41 0.55 -3.40 -0.19
N THR A 42 1.30 -3.09 0.87
CA THR A 42 0.85 -2.12 1.88
C THR A 42 0.77 -0.71 1.31
N LEU A 43 1.59 -0.40 0.32
CA LEU A 43 1.55 0.90 -0.37
C LEU A 43 0.25 1.06 -1.16
N VAL A 44 -0.20 0.00 -1.81
CA VAL A 44 -1.49 0.00 -2.51
C VAL A 44 -2.64 0.16 -1.51
N MET A 45 -2.53 -0.50 -0.37
CA MET A 45 -3.52 -0.41 0.71
C MET A 45 -3.75 1.06 1.16
N LEU A 46 -2.70 1.87 1.12
CA LEU A 46 -2.76 3.27 1.52
C LEU A 46 -3.55 4.17 0.55
N ALA A 47 -4.02 3.62 -0.55
CA ALA A 47 -4.90 4.36 -1.46
C ALA A 47 -6.33 4.46 -0.95
N ALA A 48 -6.69 3.75 0.12
CA ALA A 48 -8.04 3.82 0.68
C ALA A 48 -8.38 5.23 1.13
N ASP A 49 -9.60 5.66 0.85
CA ASP A 49 -10.12 6.91 1.40
C ASP A 49 -10.26 6.80 2.93
N PRO A 50 -10.28 7.92 3.64
CA PRO A 50 -10.39 7.88 5.11
C PRO A 50 -11.59 7.07 5.57
N GLY A 51 -11.35 6.13 6.48
CA GLY A 51 -12.39 5.25 7.01
C GLY A 51 -12.80 4.10 6.10
N GLU A 52 -12.15 3.96 4.94
CA GLU A 52 -12.55 2.95 3.94
C GLU A 52 -11.55 1.79 3.84
N LEU A 53 -10.65 1.65 4.80
CA LEU A 53 -9.79 0.49 4.88
C LEU A 53 -10.40 -0.55 5.80
N GLU A 54 -10.56 -1.76 5.28
CA GLU A 54 -11.07 -2.90 6.02
C GLU A 54 -10.03 -4.02 6.00
N VAL A 55 -9.74 -4.57 7.15
CA VAL A 55 -8.86 -5.73 7.27
C VAL A 55 -9.70 -6.88 7.79
N MET A 56 -9.81 -7.93 6.99
CA MET A 56 -10.63 -9.09 7.33
C MET A 56 -10.03 -9.81 8.55
N ARG A 57 -10.91 -10.45 9.33
CA ARG A 57 -10.46 -11.27 10.46
C ARG A 57 -9.51 -12.36 9.95
N GLY A 58 -8.35 -12.47 10.57
CA GLY A 58 -7.33 -13.43 10.17
C GLY A 58 -6.37 -12.94 9.11
N ALA A 59 -6.63 -11.79 8.50
CA ALA A 59 -5.70 -11.22 7.55
C ALA A 59 -4.47 -10.66 8.27
N MET A 60 -3.35 -10.63 7.57
CA MET A 60 -2.07 -10.16 8.11
C MET A 60 -1.55 -8.97 7.32
N LEU A 61 -0.93 -8.04 8.04
CA LEU A 61 -0.21 -6.92 7.45
C LEU A 61 1.26 -7.05 7.81
N MET A 62 2.14 -6.91 6.82
CA MET A 62 3.59 -6.95 7.04
C MET A 62 4.21 -5.70 6.43
N VAL A 63 4.73 -4.83 7.28
CA VAL A 63 5.35 -3.58 6.86
C VAL A 63 6.84 -3.65 7.15
N HIS A 64 7.65 -3.45 6.12
CA HIS A 64 9.10 -3.36 6.26
C HIS A 64 9.50 -1.90 6.47
N SER A 65 10.73 -1.69 6.97
CA SER A 65 11.28 -0.34 7.03
C SER A 65 11.42 0.21 5.61
N PRO A 66 11.36 1.54 5.42
CA PRO A 66 11.38 2.13 4.08
C PRO A 66 12.55 1.69 3.22
N TRP A 67 13.72 1.52 3.78
CA TRP A 67 14.88 1.15 3.00
C TRP A 67 14.88 -0.33 2.62
N GLN A 68 14.12 -1.18 3.32
CA GLN A 68 13.90 -2.57 2.91
C GLN A 68 12.93 -2.65 1.74
N LEU A 69 11.92 -1.77 1.72
CA LEU A 69 10.94 -1.71 0.64
C LEU A 69 11.55 -1.20 -0.66
N ALA A 70 12.52 -0.31 -0.55
CA ALA A 70 13.09 0.40 -1.68
C ALA A 70 14.59 0.09 -1.80
N ALA A 71 14.94 -1.19 -1.76
CA ALA A 71 16.33 -1.60 -1.92
C ALA A 71 16.86 -1.18 -3.27
N GLY A 72 17.91 -0.39 -3.29
CA GLY A 72 18.61 -0.07 -4.49
C GLY A 72 18.86 1.40 -4.77
N ASP A 73 17.97 2.33 -4.44
CA ASP A 73 18.26 3.74 -4.65
C ASP A 73 17.62 4.65 -3.61
N ALA A 74 18.23 5.84 -3.45
CA ALA A 74 17.82 6.79 -2.43
C ALA A 74 16.47 7.43 -2.74
N GLU A 75 16.12 7.55 -4.00
CA GLU A 75 14.83 8.12 -4.42
C GLU A 75 13.67 7.23 -3.96
N SER A 76 13.78 5.93 -4.23
CA SER A 76 12.79 4.95 -3.81
C SER A 76 12.67 4.90 -2.28
N LEU A 77 13.79 5.03 -1.57
CA LEU A 77 13.77 5.06 -0.11
C LEU A 77 13.01 6.27 0.41
N ARG A 78 13.23 7.44 -0.17
CA ARG A 78 12.52 8.65 0.23
C ARG A 78 11.04 8.55 -0.03
N GLU A 79 10.66 8.02 -1.19
CA GLU A 79 9.25 7.85 -1.56
C GLU A 79 8.55 6.86 -0.63
N ALA A 80 9.19 5.73 -0.36
CA ALA A 80 8.64 4.73 0.55
C ALA A 80 8.49 5.29 1.97
N ALA A 81 9.48 6.04 2.44
CA ALA A 81 9.43 6.66 3.76
C ALA A 81 8.30 7.67 3.85
N ALA A 82 8.12 8.50 2.83
CA ALA A 82 7.06 9.51 2.81
C ALA A 82 5.67 8.85 2.84
N VAL A 83 5.49 7.74 2.13
CA VAL A 83 4.23 7.01 2.12
C VAL A 83 3.96 6.36 3.48
N LEU A 84 4.96 5.73 4.07
CA LEU A 84 4.82 5.05 5.36
C LEU A 84 4.57 6.03 6.51
N ASP A 85 5.17 7.22 6.46
CA ASP A 85 4.95 8.26 7.45
C ASP A 85 3.49 8.72 7.49
N GLN A 86 2.76 8.58 6.39
CA GLN A 86 1.33 8.93 6.34
C GLN A 86 0.46 7.96 7.13
N VAL A 87 0.95 6.79 7.47
CA VAL A 87 0.19 5.76 8.20
C VAL A 87 0.16 6.07 9.69
N GLU A 88 1.18 6.73 10.18
CA GLU A 88 1.28 7.11 11.57
C GLU A 88 0.43 8.35 11.86
#